data_f151b3b2b4dd5101cce06208630cee39
#
_entry.id   f151b3b2b4dd5101cce06208630cee39
#
_cell.length_a   1.000
_cell.length_b   1.000
_cell.length_c   1.000
_cell.angle_alpha   90.00
_cell.angle_beta   90.00
_cell.angle_gamma   90.00
#
_symmetry.space_group_name_H-M   'P 1'
#
loop_
_entity.id
_entity.type
_entity.pdbx_description
1 polymer ?
#
loop_
_entity_poly.entity_id
_entity_poly.type
_entity_poly.pdbx_seq_one_letter_code
_entity_poly.pdbx_strand_id
1 'polypeptide(L)'
;LYAKAHALTEEGMDCYMLTGAYGYPSPTLCGSVERDLVLIDRVVGAKIALSDHRSSEITYEELLRLASAVRRGGLLSRKAGLLTIHMGDGKESLSKLFRALKESEVPLSTFLPTHVARNSALLEEAIEWIKAGGQADFTAGETSSGGTAHLMAYAMDKGADSGRMTLSSDAFGSQPRFDEQGRCTGLSYSTSRVLHDELVNLVQHEGF
;
A
#
# COMPACT_ATOMS: atom_id res chain seq x y z
N LEU A 1 11.67 12.46 -5.21
CA LEU A 1 11.75 10.99 -5.25
C LEU A 1 12.70 10.48 -6.34
N TYR A 2 12.56 10.89 -7.60
CA TYR A 2 13.37 10.38 -8.72
C TYR A 2 14.89 10.51 -8.48
N ALA A 3 15.37 11.72 -8.15
CA ALA A 3 16.79 11.94 -7.83
C ALA A 3 17.25 11.11 -6.61
N LYS A 4 16.39 10.93 -5.59
CA LYS A 4 16.72 10.11 -4.42
C LYS A 4 16.84 8.62 -4.77
N ALA A 5 15.95 8.12 -5.64
CA ALA A 5 16.01 6.75 -6.12
C ALA A 5 17.32 6.46 -6.86
N HIS A 6 17.79 7.41 -7.69
CA HIS A 6 19.11 7.31 -8.34
C HIS A 6 20.26 7.32 -7.33
N ALA A 7 20.28 8.27 -6.39
CA ALA A 7 21.31 8.34 -5.37
C ALA A 7 21.42 7.04 -4.55
N LEU A 8 20.31 6.48 -4.12
CA LEU A 8 20.28 5.20 -3.39
C LEU A 8 20.81 4.04 -4.24
N THR A 9 20.58 4.08 -5.56
CA THR A 9 21.14 3.04 -6.45
C THR A 9 22.65 3.17 -6.61
N GLU A 10 23.18 4.39 -6.67
CA GLU A 10 24.63 4.62 -6.68
C GLU A 10 25.29 4.15 -5.38
N GLU A 11 24.54 4.13 -4.27
CA GLU A 11 24.95 3.55 -2.98
C GLU A 11 24.82 2.01 -2.93
N GLY A 12 24.39 1.35 -4.03
CA GLY A 12 24.31 -0.10 -4.15
C GLY A 12 22.95 -0.71 -3.77
N MET A 13 21.91 0.09 -3.61
CA MET A 13 20.54 -0.40 -3.32
C MET A 13 19.70 -0.49 -4.59
N ASP A 14 18.98 -1.61 -4.78
CA ASP A 14 17.92 -1.68 -5.77
C ASP A 14 16.72 -0.80 -5.32
N CYS A 15 16.51 0.29 -6.03
CA CYS A 15 15.49 1.27 -5.67
C CYS A 15 14.47 1.49 -6.79
N TYR A 16 13.21 1.24 -6.50
CA TYR A 16 12.08 1.51 -7.37
C TYR A 16 11.18 2.58 -6.77
N MET A 17 10.31 3.17 -7.59
CA MET A 17 9.40 4.22 -7.14
C MET A 17 8.01 4.06 -7.75
N LEU A 18 7.05 4.67 -7.09
CA LEU A 18 5.68 4.83 -7.59
C LEU A 18 5.49 6.27 -8.04
N THR A 19 4.82 6.47 -9.18
CA THR A 19 4.32 7.79 -9.57
C THR A 19 3.00 8.09 -8.86
N GLY A 20 2.52 9.32 -8.93
CA GLY A 20 1.30 9.74 -8.25
C GLY A 20 1.54 10.23 -6.83
N ALA A 21 0.46 10.37 -6.09
CA ALA A 21 0.41 10.82 -4.70
C ALA A 21 -0.89 10.33 -4.05
N TYR A 22 -1.37 10.99 -2.97
CA TYR A 22 -2.64 10.64 -2.33
C TYR A 22 -3.85 11.04 -3.17
N GLY A 23 -3.74 12.12 -3.94
CA GLY A 23 -4.86 12.70 -4.70
C GLY A 23 -4.94 12.21 -6.14
N TYR A 24 -6.09 12.48 -6.75
CA TYR A 24 -6.38 12.30 -8.16
C TYR A 24 -6.92 13.62 -8.76
N PRO A 25 -6.54 14.01 -9.97
CA PRO A 25 -5.62 13.33 -10.90
C PRO A 25 -4.19 13.17 -10.34
N SER A 26 -3.57 12.02 -10.64
CA SER A 26 -2.23 11.71 -10.13
C SER A 26 -1.17 12.65 -10.70
N PRO A 27 -0.32 13.28 -9.88
CA PRO A 27 0.83 14.02 -10.37
C PRO A 27 1.83 13.06 -11.06
N THR A 28 2.35 13.47 -12.20
CA THR A 28 3.23 12.66 -13.05
C THR A 28 4.42 13.47 -13.56
N LEU A 29 5.49 12.80 -13.95
CA LEU A 29 6.68 13.42 -14.51
C LEU A 29 6.58 13.57 -16.04
N CYS A 30 5.96 12.61 -16.72
CA CYS A 30 5.89 12.54 -18.18
C CYS A 30 4.48 12.86 -18.74
N GLY A 31 3.59 13.44 -17.93
CA GLY A 31 2.26 13.88 -18.32
C GLY A 31 1.16 12.83 -18.22
N SER A 32 1.47 11.57 -17.96
CA SER A 32 0.50 10.54 -17.57
C SER A 32 1.15 9.40 -16.79
N VAL A 33 0.37 8.70 -15.98
CA VAL A 33 0.82 7.52 -15.21
C VAL A 33 1.39 6.44 -16.13
N GLU A 34 0.72 6.15 -17.24
CA GLU A 34 1.16 5.18 -18.22
C GLU A 34 2.52 5.57 -18.83
N ARG A 35 2.73 6.84 -19.17
CA ARG A 35 4.01 7.34 -19.71
C ARG A 35 5.11 7.29 -18.67
N ASP A 36 4.84 7.60 -17.40
CA ASP A 36 5.82 7.47 -16.33
C ASP A 36 6.32 6.03 -16.20
N LEU A 37 5.41 5.02 -16.23
CA LEU A 37 5.79 3.62 -16.18
C LEU A 37 6.61 3.21 -17.42
N VAL A 38 6.26 3.69 -18.60
CA VAL A 38 6.95 3.31 -19.85
C VAL A 38 8.31 3.98 -19.99
N LEU A 39 8.42 5.26 -19.65
CA LEU A 39 9.59 6.08 -19.95
C LEU A 39 10.61 6.17 -18.82
N ILE A 40 10.23 5.87 -17.59
CA ILE A 40 11.12 5.96 -16.43
C ILE A 40 11.37 4.57 -15.88
N ASP A 41 12.59 4.07 -16.02
CA ASP A 41 12.95 2.68 -15.68
C ASP A 41 12.58 2.27 -14.26
N ARG A 42 12.74 3.18 -13.30
CA ARG A 42 12.49 2.91 -11.88
C ARG A 42 11.04 3.04 -11.45
N VAL A 43 10.16 3.56 -12.30
CA VAL A 43 8.72 3.62 -11.99
C VAL A 43 8.08 2.28 -12.31
N VAL A 44 7.59 1.59 -11.28
CA VAL A 44 7.01 0.25 -11.38
C VAL A 44 5.49 0.24 -11.16
N GLY A 45 4.92 1.35 -10.75
CA GLY A 45 3.50 1.47 -10.45
C GLY A 45 3.10 2.89 -10.09
N ALA A 46 1.90 3.05 -9.55
CA ALA A 46 1.39 4.33 -9.06
C ALA A 46 0.87 4.22 -7.62
N LYS A 47 0.74 5.37 -6.95
CA LYS A 47 0.18 5.49 -5.60
C LYS A 47 -1.05 6.38 -5.60
N ILE A 48 -2.03 6.02 -4.76
CA ILE A 48 -3.22 6.82 -4.44
C ILE A 48 -3.64 6.55 -2.99
N ALA A 49 -4.49 7.40 -2.42
CA ALA A 49 -5.16 7.14 -1.15
C ALA A 49 -6.66 6.90 -1.34
N LEU A 50 -7.22 5.94 -0.62
CA LEU A 50 -8.66 5.69 -0.52
C LEU A 50 -9.09 5.69 0.95
N SER A 51 -10.34 6.07 1.18
CA SER A 51 -10.94 6.04 2.53
C SER A 51 -10.10 6.80 3.57
N ASP A 52 -9.46 7.88 3.17
CA ASP A 52 -8.56 8.72 3.96
C ASP A 52 -8.95 10.19 3.79
N HIS A 53 -8.93 10.96 4.90
CA HIS A 53 -9.28 12.38 4.89
C HIS A 53 -8.38 13.24 3.96
N ARG A 54 -7.25 12.70 3.52
CA ARG A 54 -6.32 13.32 2.56
C ARG A 54 -6.55 12.84 1.13
N SER A 55 -7.48 11.92 0.90
CA SER A 55 -7.84 11.47 -0.45
C SER A 55 -8.63 12.55 -1.19
N SER A 56 -8.68 12.45 -2.52
CA SER A 56 -9.46 13.36 -3.37
C SER A 56 -10.88 12.85 -3.64
N GLU A 57 -11.39 11.92 -2.82
CA GLU A 57 -12.72 11.31 -3.03
C GLU A 57 -12.91 10.76 -4.45
N ILE A 58 -11.87 10.10 -4.95
CA ILE A 58 -11.87 9.51 -6.31
C ILE A 58 -13.09 8.62 -6.52
N THR A 59 -13.79 8.81 -7.63
CA THR A 59 -14.92 7.96 -8.02
C THR A 59 -14.44 6.54 -8.39
N TYR A 60 -15.35 5.59 -8.39
CA TYR A 60 -15.03 4.22 -8.80
C TYR A 60 -14.50 4.15 -10.25
N GLU A 61 -15.13 4.89 -11.15
CA GLU A 61 -14.76 4.95 -12.56
C GLU A 61 -13.36 5.56 -12.78
N GLU A 62 -13.01 6.57 -12.01
CA GLU A 62 -11.67 7.17 -12.01
C GLU A 62 -10.62 6.21 -11.46
N LEU A 63 -10.94 5.48 -10.39
CA LEU A 63 -10.07 4.43 -9.84
C LEU A 63 -9.78 3.35 -10.88
N LEU A 64 -10.80 2.90 -11.61
CA LEU A 64 -10.62 1.91 -12.69
C LEU A 64 -9.81 2.46 -13.85
N ARG A 65 -9.99 3.73 -14.26
CA ARG A 65 -9.16 4.36 -15.30
C ARG A 65 -7.70 4.44 -14.86
N LEU A 66 -7.45 4.79 -13.60
CA LEU A 66 -6.11 4.82 -13.03
C LEU A 66 -5.48 3.42 -13.01
N ALA A 67 -6.19 2.42 -12.48
CA ALA A 67 -5.73 1.04 -12.44
C ALA A 67 -5.45 0.48 -13.83
N SER A 68 -6.32 0.77 -14.81
CA SER A 68 -6.12 0.37 -16.21
C SER A 68 -4.89 1.02 -16.84
N ALA A 69 -4.63 2.31 -16.55
CA ALA A 69 -3.43 3.01 -17.03
C ALA A 69 -2.16 2.42 -16.43
N VAL A 70 -2.17 2.13 -15.13
CA VAL A 70 -1.07 1.45 -14.43
C VAL A 70 -0.82 0.07 -15.02
N ARG A 71 -1.87 -0.72 -15.24
CA ARG A 71 -1.79 -2.06 -15.82
C ARG A 71 -1.20 -2.02 -17.24
N ARG A 72 -1.69 -1.14 -18.12
CA ARG A 72 -1.16 -0.99 -19.48
C ARG A 72 0.30 -0.55 -19.48
N GLY A 73 0.65 0.45 -18.68
CA GLY A 73 2.03 0.90 -18.52
C GLY A 73 2.97 -0.21 -18.08
N GLY A 74 2.53 -1.04 -17.12
CA GLY A 74 3.26 -2.21 -16.65
C GLY A 74 3.48 -3.25 -17.76
N LEU A 75 2.42 -3.58 -18.51
CA LEU A 75 2.50 -4.52 -19.63
C LEU A 75 3.46 -4.04 -20.73
N LEU A 76 3.35 -2.77 -21.14
CA LEU A 76 4.17 -2.18 -22.19
C LEU A 76 5.65 -2.12 -21.82
N SER A 77 5.95 -1.87 -20.54
CA SER A 77 7.32 -1.73 -20.02
C SER A 77 7.88 -3.01 -19.39
N ARG A 78 7.11 -4.10 -19.31
CA ARG A 78 7.45 -5.36 -18.62
C ARG A 78 7.78 -5.14 -17.14
N LYS A 79 7.01 -4.27 -16.49
CA LYS A 79 7.11 -3.97 -15.06
C LYS A 79 5.87 -4.45 -14.32
N ALA A 80 5.88 -4.36 -13.00
CA ALA A 80 4.80 -4.83 -12.14
C ALA A 80 3.43 -4.24 -12.51
N GLY A 81 3.37 -2.94 -12.83
CA GLY A 81 2.09 -2.27 -13.12
C GLY A 81 1.16 -2.32 -11.91
N LEU A 82 1.69 -1.92 -10.74
CA LEU A 82 1.03 -2.03 -9.44
C LEU A 82 0.43 -0.69 -9.02
N LEU A 83 -0.82 -0.68 -8.59
CA LEU A 83 -1.47 0.46 -7.95
C LEU A 83 -1.45 0.24 -6.43
N THR A 84 -0.51 0.89 -5.75
CA THR A 84 -0.45 0.90 -4.29
C THR A 84 -1.48 1.89 -3.75
N ILE A 85 -2.33 1.43 -2.86
CA ILE A 85 -3.46 2.18 -2.33
C ILE A 85 -3.27 2.37 -0.83
N HIS A 86 -2.94 3.61 -0.42
CA HIS A 86 -2.91 3.98 0.98
C HIS A 86 -4.34 3.93 1.53
N MET A 87 -4.60 3.03 2.46
CA MET A 87 -5.89 2.92 3.13
C MET A 87 -5.92 3.80 4.36
N GLY A 88 -6.95 4.65 4.45
CA GLY A 88 -7.28 5.40 5.65
C GLY A 88 -8.22 4.64 6.57
N ASP A 89 -8.79 5.34 7.53
CA ASP A 89 -9.79 4.87 8.50
C ASP A 89 -11.22 5.35 8.17
N GLY A 90 -11.44 5.79 6.94
CA GLY A 90 -12.73 6.26 6.46
C GLY A 90 -13.75 5.12 6.28
N LYS A 91 -15.00 5.51 6.08
CA LYS A 91 -16.17 4.59 6.09
C LYS A 91 -16.25 3.67 4.88
N GLU A 92 -15.66 4.04 3.75
CA GLU A 92 -15.75 3.25 2.52
C GLU A 92 -14.85 2.01 2.53
N SER A 93 -13.77 2.04 3.33
CA SER A 93 -12.83 0.93 3.46
C SER A 93 -12.44 0.33 2.10
N LEU A 94 -12.52 -0.98 1.89
CA LEU A 94 -12.19 -1.66 0.63
C LEU A 94 -13.38 -1.76 -0.37
N SER A 95 -14.49 -1.06 -0.12
CA SER A 95 -15.72 -1.21 -0.92
C SER A 95 -15.51 -1.04 -2.44
N LYS A 96 -14.71 -0.04 -2.85
CA LYS A 96 -14.40 0.18 -4.28
C LYS A 96 -13.57 -0.97 -4.88
N LEU A 97 -12.71 -1.63 -4.10
CA LEU A 97 -11.93 -2.78 -4.53
C LEU A 97 -12.80 -4.03 -4.66
N PHE A 98 -13.71 -4.28 -3.71
CA PHE A 98 -14.69 -5.35 -3.83
C PHE A 98 -15.67 -5.15 -4.99
N ARG A 99 -15.99 -3.89 -5.29
CA ARG A 99 -16.76 -3.57 -6.50
C ARG A 99 -15.95 -3.87 -7.76
N ALA A 100 -14.66 -3.51 -7.79
CA ALA A 100 -13.77 -3.83 -8.91
C ALA A 100 -13.61 -5.33 -9.14
N LEU A 101 -13.54 -6.13 -8.07
CA LEU A 101 -13.54 -7.60 -8.15
C LEU A 101 -14.76 -8.14 -8.91
N LYS A 102 -15.92 -7.54 -8.76
CA LYS A 102 -17.20 -8.02 -9.33
C LYS A 102 -17.49 -7.47 -10.72
N GLU A 103 -17.06 -6.25 -11.00
CA GLU A 103 -17.55 -5.48 -12.15
C GLU A 103 -16.46 -5.13 -13.16
N SER A 104 -15.17 -5.41 -12.88
CA SER A 104 -14.08 -4.96 -13.74
C SER A 104 -13.23 -6.11 -14.29
N GLU A 105 -12.64 -5.87 -15.48
CA GLU A 105 -11.65 -6.77 -16.10
C GLU A 105 -10.21 -6.50 -15.62
N VAL A 106 -10.00 -5.52 -14.73
CA VAL A 106 -8.66 -5.22 -14.19
C VAL A 106 -8.27 -6.34 -13.23
N PRO A 107 -7.13 -7.03 -13.46
CA PRO A 107 -6.71 -8.11 -12.59
C PRO A 107 -6.49 -7.66 -11.15
N LEU A 108 -6.88 -8.48 -10.16
CA LEU A 108 -6.72 -8.18 -8.73
C LEU A 108 -5.26 -7.89 -8.37
N SER A 109 -4.31 -8.53 -9.03
CA SER A 109 -2.88 -8.29 -8.86
C SER A 109 -2.42 -6.88 -9.22
N THR A 110 -3.29 -6.06 -9.83
CA THR A 110 -3.02 -4.64 -10.07
C THR A 110 -3.19 -3.81 -8.79
N PHE A 111 -4.00 -4.24 -7.84
CA PHE A 111 -4.32 -3.50 -6.63
C PHE A 111 -3.53 -4.01 -5.43
N LEU A 112 -2.87 -3.10 -4.71
CA LEU A 112 -2.19 -3.39 -3.45
C LEU A 112 -2.62 -2.39 -2.38
N PRO A 113 -3.72 -2.65 -1.65
CA PRO A 113 -4.04 -1.87 -0.47
C PRO A 113 -2.95 -2.06 0.60
N THR A 114 -2.43 -0.94 1.13
CA THR A 114 -1.46 -0.91 2.23
C THR A 114 -2.06 -0.30 3.48
N HIS A 115 -1.44 -0.53 4.64
CA HIS A 115 -1.96 -0.16 5.96
C HIS A 115 -3.24 -0.92 6.35
N VAL A 116 -3.38 -2.16 5.89
CA VAL A 116 -4.64 -2.90 6.06
C VAL A 116 -4.90 -3.35 7.50
N ALA A 117 -3.91 -3.24 8.39
CA ALA A 117 -4.02 -3.56 9.81
C ALA A 117 -4.31 -2.33 10.70
N ARG A 118 -4.58 -1.16 10.11
CA ARG A 118 -4.77 0.11 10.81
C ARG A 118 -5.91 0.10 11.83
N ASN A 119 -6.97 -0.62 11.54
CA ASN A 119 -8.08 -0.89 12.46
C ASN A 119 -8.69 -2.27 12.19
N SER A 120 -9.45 -2.79 13.16
CA SER A 120 -10.00 -4.14 13.08
C SER A 120 -10.98 -4.34 11.93
N ALA A 121 -11.81 -3.35 11.59
CA ALA A 121 -12.77 -3.46 10.51
C ALA A 121 -12.08 -3.58 9.16
N LEU A 122 -11.06 -2.75 8.90
CA LEU A 122 -10.25 -2.81 7.69
C LEU A 122 -9.48 -4.13 7.58
N LEU A 123 -8.95 -4.65 8.70
CA LEU A 123 -8.27 -5.93 8.74
C LEU A 123 -9.18 -7.10 8.34
N GLU A 124 -10.40 -7.15 8.88
CA GLU A 124 -11.37 -8.20 8.51
C GLU A 124 -11.74 -8.11 7.01
N GLU A 125 -11.94 -6.92 6.47
CA GLU A 125 -12.17 -6.75 5.02
C GLU A 125 -10.94 -7.15 4.19
N ALA A 126 -9.72 -6.85 4.66
CA ALA A 126 -8.49 -7.25 3.98
C ALA A 126 -8.30 -8.77 3.97
N ILE A 127 -8.68 -9.47 5.03
CA ILE A 127 -8.70 -10.93 5.07
C ILE A 127 -9.63 -11.48 3.98
N GLU A 128 -10.84 -10.96 3.86
CA GLU A 128 -11.78 -11.38 2.80
C GLU A 128 -11.28 -11.00 1.38
N TRP A 129 -10.60 -9.86 1.25
CA TRP A 129 -9.94 -9.47 0.01
C TRP A 129 -8.84 -10.45 -0.40
N ILE A 130 -7.98 -10.88 0.54
CA ILE A 130 -6.92 -11.85 0.31
C ILE A 130 -7.52 -13.21 -0.07
N LYS A 131 -8.56 -13.67 0.62
CA LYS A 131 -9.29 -14.92 0.29
C LYS A 131 -9.90 -14.88 -1.11
N ALA A 132 -10.33 -13.72 -1.57
CA ALA A 132 -10.84 -13.52 -2.93
C ALA A 132 -9.73 -13.50 -3.99
N GLY A 133 -8.46 -13.59 -3.60
CA GLY A 133 -7.29 -13.62 -4.49
C GLY A 133 -6.58 -12.28 -4.65
N GLY A 134 -6.95 -11.26 -3.88
CA GLY A 134 -6.25 -9.98 -3.82
C GLY A 134 -4.92 -10.08 -3.06
N GLN A 135 -4.09 -9.06 -3.20
CA GLN A 135 -2.87 -8.87 -2.39
C GLN A 135 -3.09 -7.75 -1.38
N ALA A 136 -2.47 -7.82 -0.23
CA ALA A 136 -2.55 -6.78 0.79
C ALA A 136 -1.20 -6.56 1.49
N ASP A 137 -0.93 -5.32 1.87
CA ASP A 137 0.30 -4.92 2.53
C ASP A 137 0.04 -4.47 3.96
N PHE A 138 0.74 -5.09 4.88
CA PHE A 138 0.77 -4.77 6.29
C PHE A 138 1.92 -3.82 6.59
N THR A 139 1.69 -2.83 7.45
CA THR A 139 2.73 -1.87 7.81
C THR A 139 3.31 -2.20 9.19
N ALA A 140 4.62 -2.40 9.24
CA ALA A 140 5.33 -2.72 10.46
C ALA A 140 5.22 -1.58 11.49
N GLY A 141 4.89 -1.92 12.73
CA GLY A 141 4.81 -0.96 13.83
C GLY A 141 3.58 -0.04 13.80
N GLU A 142 2.60 -0.30 12.94
CA GLU A 142 1.38 0.54 12.85
C GLU A 142 0.39 0.30 14.00
N THR A 143 0.49 -0.80 14.69
CA THR A 143 -0.47 -1.18 15.74
C THR A 143 0.13 -1.14 17.15
N SER A 144 -0.69 -0.73 18.11
CA SER A 144 -0.32 -0.71 19.53
C SER A 144 -0.59 -2.03 20.28
N SER A 145 -1.31 -2.98 19.69
CA SER A 145 -1.74 -4.22 20.34
C SER A 145 -1.07 -5.46 19.72
N GLY A 146 0.03 -5.90 20.28
CA GLY A 146 0.68 -7.17 19.91
C GLY A 146 1.59 -7.12 18.68
N GLY A 147 1.68 -5.98 17.98
CA GLY A 147 2.49 -5.82 16.78
C GLY A 147 1.81 -6.28 15.49
N THR A 148 2.36 -5.88 14.36
CA THR A 148 1.85 -6.24 13.03
C THR A 148 2.00 -7.74 12.77
N ALA A 149 3.05 -8.37 13.29
CA ALA A 149 3.28 -9.80 13.21
C ALA A 149 2.08 -10.62 13.72
N HIS A 150 1.56 -10.27 14.89
CA HIS A 150 0.38 -10.94 15.46
C HIS A 150 -0.86 -10.80 14.58
N LEU A 151 -1.09 -9.63 13.97
CA LEU A 151 -2.23 -9.42 13.06
C LEU A 151 -2.08 -10.17 11.72
N MET A 152 -0.85 -10.35 11.24
CA MET A 152 -0.58 -11.21 10.10
C MET A 152 -0.86 -12.70 10.43
N ALA A 153 -0.40 -13.18 11.58
CA ALA A 153 -0.71 -14.52 12.06
C ALA A 153 -2.23 -14.72 12.22
N TYR A 154 -2.91 -13.77 12.84
CA TYR A 154 -4.37 -13.79 12.94
C TYR A 154 -5.06 -13.87 11.57
N ALA A 155 -4.58 -13.10 10.59
CA ALA A 155 -5.15 -13.15 9.24
C ALA A 155 -4.99 -14.54 8.60
N MET A 156 -3.85 -15.19 8.79
CA MET A 156 -3.63 -16.56 8.30
C MET A 156 -4.47 -17.59 9.01
N ASP A 157 -4.64 -17.48 10.33
CA ASP A 157 -5.55 -18.34 11.10
C ASP A 157 -7.00 -18.21 10.61
N LYS A 158 -7.37 -17.05 10.09
CA LYS A 158 -8.66 -16.81 9.43
C LYS A 158 -8.70 -17.28 7.97
N GLY A 159 -7.62 -17.86 7.45
CA GLY A 159 -7.54 -18.45 6.13
C GLY A 159 -7.02 -17.51 5.02
N ALA A 160 -6.38 -16.40 5.37
CA ALA A 160 -5.66 -15.58 4.39
C ALA A 160 -4.42 -16.32 3.88
N ASP A 161 -4.19 -16.29 2.57
CA ASP A 161 -3.01 -16.86 1.93
C ASP A 161 -1.78 -15.98 2.20
N SER A 162 -0.79 -16.51 2.93
CA SER A 162 0.45 -15.80 3.25
C SER A 162 1.24 -15.38 2.00
N GLY A 163 1.12 -16.12 0.89
CA GLY A 163 1.73 -15.76 -0.39
C GLY A 163 1.14 -14.50 -1.05
N ARG A 164 0.06 -13.94 -0.50
CA ARG A 164 -0.61 -12.71 -0.94
C ARG A 164 -0.47 -11.55 0.04
N MET A 165 0.30 -11.75 1.08
CA MET A 165 0.56 -10.76 2.11
C MET A 165 1.97 -10.21 1.96
N THR A 166 2.14 -8.91 2.12
CA THR A 166 3.45 -8.26 2.21
C THR A 166 3.54 -7.48 3.51
N LEU A 167 4.75 -7.26 3.96
CA LEU A 167 5.07 -6.44 5.12
C LEU A 167 6.00 -5.31 4.69
N SER A 168 5.63 -4.06 4.93
CA SER A 168 6.41 -2.88 4.61
C SER A 168 6.70 -2.05 5.86
N SER A 169 7.72 -1.20 5.82
CA SER A 169 8.11 -0.39 6.98
C SER A 169 7.45 0.98 7.03
N ASP A 170 6.91 1.47 5.92
CA ASP A 170 6.55 2.90 5.75
C ASP A 170 7.64 3.85 6.33
N ALA A 171 8.92 3.44 6.19
CA ALA A 171 10.03 4.13 6.79
C ALA A 171 10.14 5.56 6.28
N PHE A 172 10.45 6.48 7.19
CA PHE A 172 10.55 7.92 6.96
C PHE A 172 9.25 8.60 6.52
N GLY A 173 8.12 7.89 6.52
CA GLY A 173 6.80 8.48 6.47
C GLY A 173 6.52 9.29 7.75
N SER A 174 5.84 10.44 7.63
CA SER A 174 5.48 11.26 8.78
C SER A 174 4.36 10.61 9.57
N GLN A 175 4.58 10.46 10.89
CA GLN A 175 3.60 9.91 11.82
C GLN A 175 3.22 10.99 12.84
N PRO A 176 1.94 11.43 12.91
CA PRO A 176 1.52 12.39 13.90
C PRO A 176 1.55 11.76 15.31
N ARG A 177 1.99 12.54 16.29
CA ARG A 177 1.88 12.20 17.71
C ARG A 177 0.72 12.97 18.32
N PHE A 178 -0.11 12.27 19.07
CA PHE A 178 -1.26 12.86 19.75
C PHE A 178 -1.08 12.77 21.26
N ASP A 179 -1.60 13.76 21.99
CA ASP A 179 -1.72 13.71 23.45
C ASP A 179 -2.98 12.93 23.87
N GLU A 180 -3.16 12.79 25.19
CA GLU A 180 -4.32 12.09 25.77
C GLU A 180 -5.67 12.76 25.41
N GLN A 181 -5.65 14.01 24.98
CA GLN A 181 -6.82 14.76 24.53
C GLN A 181 -7.01 14.69 23.00
N GLY A 182 -6.20 13.91 22.27
CA GLY A 182 -6.27 13.78 20.82
C GLY A 182 -5.71 14.95 20.03
N ARG A 183 -4.95 15.89 20.65
CA ARG A 183 -4.32 17.01 19.94
C ARG A 183 -2.98 16.60 19.40
N CYS A 184 -2.70 16.94 18.13
CA CYS A 184 -1.40 16.68 17.52
C CYS A 184 -0.31 17.53 18.22
N THR A 185 0.64 16.87 18.85
CA THR A 185 1.76 17.48 19.60
C THR A 185 3.07 17.49 18.81
N GLY A 186 3.11 16.85 17.63
CA GLY A 186 4.30 16.82 16.80
C GLY A 186 4.26 15.70 15.78
N LEU A 187 5.38 15.51 15.09
CA LEU A 187 5.58 14.44 14.13
C LEU A 187 6.72 13.51 14.57
N SER A 188 6.59 12.25 14.28
CA SER A 188 7.64 11.25 14.37
C SER A 188 7.78 10.55 13.01
N TYR A 189 8.70 9.64 12.91
CA TYR A 189 8.89 8.76 11.77
C TYR A 189 9.36 7.39 12.25
N SER A 190 8.99 6.34 11.53
CA SER A 190 9.57 5.02 11.70
C SER A 190 10.87 4.89 10.90
N THR A 191 11.70 3.95 11.31
CA THR A 191 12.89 3.55 10.53
C THR A 191 12.65 2.20 9.89
N SER A 192 13.45 1.82 8.90
CA SER A 192 13.37 0.48 8.28
C SER A 192 13.65 -0.66 9.27
N ARG A 193 14.21 -0.37 10.44
CA ARG A 193 14.47 -1.36 11.49
C ARG A 193 13.18 -2.04 11.99
N VAL A 194 12.05 -1.33 12.03
CA VAL A 194 10.77 -1.92 12.45
C VAL A 194 10.39 -3.15 11.62
N LEU A 195 10.81 -3.18 10.35
CA LEU A 195 10.57 -4.33 9.48
C LEU A 195 11.32 -5.58 9.97
N HIS A 196 12.59 -5.41 10.35
CA HIS A 196 13.39 -6.50 10.95
C HIS A 196 12.76 -6.98 12.27
N ASP A 197 12.38 -6.04 13.13
CA ASP A 197 11.83 -6.36 14.44
C ASP A 197 10.51 -7.16 14.30
N GLU A 198 9.64 -6.79 13.35
CA GLU A 198 8.41 -7.56 13.07
C GLU A 198 8.68 -8.91 12.41
N LEU A 199 9.70 -9.05 11.56
CA LEU A 199 10.10 -10.35 11.02
C LEU A 199 10.61 -11.28 12.13
N VAL A 200 11.37 -10.77 13.10
CA VAL A 200 11.80 -11.53 14.28
C VAL A 200 10.59 -11.96 15.10
N ASN A 201 9.61 -11.09 15.31
CA ASN A 201 8.37 -11.41 16.01
C ASN A 201 7.59 -12.53 15.30
N LEU A 202 7.44 -12.46 13.98
CA LEU A 202 6.79 -13.52 13.18
C LEU A 202 7.44 -14.88 13.42
N VAL A 203 8.78 -14.95 13.35
CA VAL A 203 9.53 -16.22 13.50
C VAL A 203 9.53 -16.72 14.94
N GLN A 204 9.76 -15.85 15.92
CA GLN A 204 9.98 -16.27 17.31
C GLN A 204 8.69 -16.46 18.11
N HIS A 205 7.65 -15.72 17.80
CA HIS A 205 6.44 -15.67 18.61
C HIS A 205 5.19 -16.20 17.89
N GLU A 206 5.14 -16.11 16.56
CA GLU A 206 3.95 -16.54 15.79
C GLU A 206 4.18 -17.85 15.00
N GLY A 207 5.37 -18.44 15.08
CA GLY A 207 5.64 -19.78 14.55
C GLY A 207 5.89 -19.86 13.03
N PHE A 208 6.36 -18.78 12.44
CA PHE A 208 6.75 -18.72 11.02
C PHE A 208 8.14 -19.26 10.77
#